data_4535eb799202b5ac1eef0df75b1262c0
#
_entry.id   4535eb799202b5ac1eef0df75b1262c0
#
_cell.length_a   1.000
_cell.length_b   1.000
_cell.length_c   1.000
_cell.angle_alpha   90.00
_cell.angle_beta   90.00
_cell.angle_gamma   90.00
#
_symmetry.space_group_name_H-M   'P 1'
#
loop_
_entity.id
_entity.type
_entity.pdbx_description
1 polymer ?
#
loop_
_entity_poly.entity_id
_entity_poly.type
_entity_poly.pdbx_seq_one_letter_code
_entity_poly.pdbx_strand_id
1 'polypeptide(L)'
;MQADDFGFGTQIRKSPYFNATVRWGAKGFSVYNHMYIPRDFGDAEQNFWNLVNDAILCDVAVERQVEITGPDAARFVQMLTPRDLSKMAVGQCKYVLITNAEGCILNDPILLRLAENHFWISLADSDILLWAQGVAVHSGLDVMIGEPDVSPLQLQGPKSGEIMKALFGDSILDLKYYWHRELELDGIPLLVSRTGWSSELGYEIYLRDSAYGDALWERIMVAGMAFGLKPGHTS
;
A
#
# COMPACT_ATOMS: atom_id res chain seq x y z
N MET A 1 8.15 10.55 23.16
CA MET A 1 9.39 10.50 22.35
C MET A 1 9.15 11.42 21.16
N GLN A 2 10.06 12.32 20.85
CA GLN A 2 9.94 13.19 19.68
C GLN A 2 10.70 12.56 18.51
N ALA A 3 10.33 12.94 17.25
CA ALA A 3 11.00 12.41 16.07
C ALA A 3 12.53 12.65 16.06
N ASP A 4 12.99 13.67 16.78
CA ASP A 4 14.41 14.03 16.91
C ASP A 4 15.21 13.08 17.83
N ASP A 5 14.52 12.21 18.59
CA ASP A 5 15.17 11.20 19.44
C ASP A 5 15.73 9.99 18.64
N PHE A 6 15.41 9.89 17.35
CA PHE A 6 15.88 8.83 16.46
C PHE A 6 17.03 9.32 15.58
N GLY A 7 18.08 8.52 15.44
CA GLY A 7 19.20 8.77 14.52
C GLY A 7 18.83 8.38 13.08
N PHE A 8 18.09 9.22 12.36
CA PHE A 8 17.69 8.94 10.99
C PHE A 8 18.77 9.30 9.96
N GLY A 9 18.99 8.42 8.98
CA GLY A 9 19.85 8.70 7.83
C GLY A 9 19.18 9.67 6.85
N THR A 10 19.95 10.61 6.31
CA THR A 10 19.45 11.62 5.37
C THR A 10 19.07 11.09 4.00
N GLN A 11 19.51 9.86 3.66
CA GLN A 11 19.24 9.21 2.37
C GLN A 11 18.05 8.25 2.41
N ILE A 12 17.43 8.07 3.56
CA ILE A 12 16.25 7.22 3.73
C ILE A 12 15.01 8.10 3.79
N ARG A 13 14.02 7.80 2.97
CA ARG A 13 12.78 8.57 2.92
C ARG A 13 11.91 8.32 4.15
N LYS A 14 11.16 9.33 4.55
CA LYS A 14 10.07 9.24 5.52
C LYS A 14 8.76 9.19 4.76
N SER A 15 7.81 8.38 5.23
CA SER A 15 6.45 8.36 4.70
C SER A 15 5.70 9.65 5.06
N PRO A 16 4.58 9.97 4.39
CA PRO A 16 3.73 11.08 4.79
C PRO A 16 3.07 10.86 6.15
N TYR A 17 3.10 9.63 6.68
CA TYR A 17 2.55 9.24 7.99
C TYR A 17 3.60 9.19 9.10
N PHE A 18 4.88 9.36 8.77
CA PHE A 18 5.99 9.17 9.70
C PHE A 18 5.80 9.92 11.03
N ASN A 19 5.47 11.23 10.98
CA ASN A 19 5.27 12.01 12.18
C ASN A 19 4.04 11.55 12.97
N ALA A 20 2.99 11.14 12.30
CA ALA A 20 1.80 10.57 12.94
C ALA A 20 2.14 9.27 13.67
N THR A 21 2.87 8.34 13.04
CA THR A 21 3.28 7.08 13.70
C THR A 21 4.10 7.33 14.96
N VAL A 22 5.01 8.31 14.94
CA VAL A 22 5.77 8.71 16.14
C VAL A 22 4.85 9.24 17.24
N ARG A 23 3.91 10.14 16.91
CA ARG A 23 2.93 10.66 17.88
C ARG A 23 2.06 9.54 18.48
N TRP A 24 1.73 8.55 17.68
CA TRP A 24 0.95 7.38 18.11
C TRP A 24 1.78 6.27 18.74
N GLY A 25 3.06 6.50 19.02
CA GLY A 25 3.87 5.67 19.90
C GLY A 25 4.83 4.71 19.20
N ALA A 26 5.16 4.94 17.93
CA ALA A 26 6.24 4.18 17.27
C ALA A 26 7.55 4.37 18.03
N LYS A 27 8.19 3.26 18.41
CA LYS A 27 9.43 3.22 19.21
C LYS A 27 10.65 2.79 18.41
N GLY A 28 10.44 2.23 17.23
CA GLY A 28 11.51 1.74 16.38
C GLY A 28 11.08 1.71 14.91
N PHE A 29 12.07 1.84 14.04
CA PHE A 29 11.90 1.82 12.60
C PHE A 29 12.90 0.87 11.94
N SER A 30 12.51 0.30 10.83
CA SER A 30 13.36 -0.44 9.90
C SER A 30 13.37 0.27 8.56
N VAL A 31 14.12 -0.25 7.60
CA VAL A 31 14.18 0.25 6.22
C VAL A 31 13.62 -0.82 5.30
N TYR A 32 12.74 -0.40 4.39
CA TYR A 32 12.14 -1.22 3.37
C TYR A 32 11.93 -0.34 2.13
N ASN A 33 12.34 -0.78 0.95
CA ASN A 33 12.29 0.03 -0.29
C ASN A 33 12.85 1.46 -0.14
N HIS A 34 13.98 1.63 0.60
CA HIS A 34 14.63 2.92 0.88
C HIS A 34 13.75 3.92 1.66
N MET A 35 12.77 3.44 2.42
CA MET A 35 11.93 4.24 3.31
C MET A 35 11.89 3.65 4.72
N TYR A 36 11.66 4.52 5.71
CA TYR A 36 11.43 4.06 7.08
C TYR A 36 10.04 3.46 7.23
N ILE A 37 9.96 2.27 7.85
CA ILE A 37 8.73 1.59 8.24
C ILE A 37 8.71 1.41 9.76
N PRO A 38 7.60 1.72 10.46
CA PRO A 38 7.48 1.41 11.88
C PRO A 38 7.60 -0.10 12.13
N ARG A 39 8.38 -0.47 13.15
CA ARG A 39 8.61 -1.86 13.56
C ARG A 39 8.22 -2.17 14.99
N ASP A 40 7.94 -1.15 15.76
CA ASP A 40 7.71 -1.32 17.19
C ASP A 40 6.76 -0.24 17.71
N PHE A 41 5.64 -0.66 18.28
CA PHE A 41 4.70 0.17 19.05
C PHE A 41 4.65 -0.27 20.52
N GLY A 42 5.62 -1.06 20.99
CA GLY A 42 5.77 -1.49 22.38
C GLY A 42 5.56 -2.99 22.55
N ASP A 43 4.38 -3.41 22.96
CA ASP A 43 4.08 -4.82 23.21
C ASP A 43 3.70 -5.56 21.92
N ALA A 44 4.61 -6.40 21.41
CA ALA A 44 4.41 -7.17 20.18
C ALA A 44 3.30 -8.21 20.31
N GLU A 45 3.14 -8.84 21.49
CA GLU A 45 2.06 -9.80 21.73
C GLU A 45 0.71 -9.10 21.72
N GLN A 46 0.61 -7.95 22.40
CA GLN A 46 -0.63 -7.16 22.38
C GLN A 46 -0.94 -6.65 20.97
N ASN A 47 0.07 -6.29 20.17
CA ASN A 47 -0.13 -5.86 18.78
C ASN A 47 -0.70 -6.99 17.91
N PHE A 48 -0.21 -8.21 18.09
CA PHE A 48 -0.77 -9.40 17.45
C PHE A 48 -2.23 -9.63 17.84
N TRP A 49 -2.54 -9.56 19.14
CA TRP A 49 -3.92 -9.76 19.60
C TRP A 49 -4.87 -8.64 19.17
N ASN A 50 -4.38 -7.40 19.01
CA ASN A 50 -5.17 -6.32 18.42
C ASN A 50 -5.53 -6.62 16.95
N LEU A 51 -4.59 -7.16 16.17
CA LEU A 51 -4.85 -7.58 14.79
C LEU A 51 -5.92 -8.67 14.71
N VAL A 52 -5.81 -9.70 15.55
CA VAL A 52 -6.67 -10.90 15.48
C VAL A 52 -8.08 -10.64 16.06
N ASN A 53 -8.21 -9.78 17.08
CA ASN A 53 -9.47 -9.56 17.77
C ASN A 53 -10.20 -8.28 17.36
N ASP A 54 -9.48 -7.24 16.95
CA ASP A 54 -10.02 -5.92 16.64
C ASP A 54 -9.55 -5.42 15.26
N ALA A 55 -8.63 -4.48 15.24
CA ALA A 55 -7.97 -4.01 14.00
C ALA A 55 -6.67 -3.25 14.33
N ILE A 56 -5.75 -3.23 13.37
CA ILE A 56 -4.56 -2.38 13.38
C ILE A 56 -4.50 -1.52 12.13
N LEU A 57 -3.88 -0.33 12.26
CA LEU A 57 -3.51 0.54 11.15
C LEU A 57 -1.99 0.54 11.01
N CYS A 58 -1.50 0.13 9.84
CA CYS A 58 -0.08 0.08 9.53
C CYS A 58 0.29 1.12 8.47
N ASP A 59 1.38 1.85 8.72
CA ASP A 59 2.06 2.63 7.68
C ASP A 59 2.85 1.67 6.79
N VAL A 60 2.37 1.46 5.58
CA VAL A 60 2.99 0.64 4.55
C VAL A 60 3.32 1.44 3.30
N ALA A 61 3.55 2.76 3.43
CA ALA A 61 3.99 3.61 2.32
C ALA A 61 5.31 3.14 1.68
N VAL A 62 6.04 2.31 2.38
CA VAL A 62 7.22 1.59 1.87
C VAL A 62 6.91 0.64 0.71
N GLU A 63 5.66 0.22 0.54
CA GLU A 63 5.16 -0.47 -0.65
C GLU A 63 4.96 0.55 -1.79
N ARG A 64 6.05 1.16 -2.20
CA ARG A 64 6.08 2.19 -3.23
C ARG A 64 5.37 1.72 -4.48
N GLN A 65 4.65 2.60 -5.13
CA GLN A 65 3.95 2.25 -6.36
C GLN A 65 4.85 2.45 -7.57
N VAL A 66 4.85 1.50 -8.50
CA VAL A 66 5.34 1.72 -9.86
C VAL A 66 4.13 1.92 -10.76
N GLU A 67 4.01 3.11 -11.31
CA GLU A 67 2.95 3.46 -12.26
C GLU A 67 3.40 3.16 -13.68
N ILE A 68 2.54 2.47 -14.44
CA ILE A 68 2.76 2.15 -15.85
C ILE A 68 1.56 2.61 -16.64
N THR A 69 1.78 3.54 -17.56
CA THR A 69 0.75 4.12 -18.45
C THR A 69 1.22 4.11 -19.90
N GLY A 70 0.30 4.37 -20.83
CA GLY A 70 0.61 4.46 -22.24
C GLY A 70 -0.13 3.42 -23.09
N PRO A 71 -0.14 3.58 -24.42
CA PRO A 71 -0.90 2.73 -25.34
C PRO A 71 -0.59 1.23 -25.19
N ASP A 72 0.66 0.90 -24.86
CA ASP A 72 1.12 -0.47 -24.74
C ASP A 72 1.25 -0.96 -23.28
N ALA A 73 0.74 -0.21 -22.28
CA ALA A 73 0.92 -0.53 -20.87
C ALA A 73 0.46 -1.95 -20.49
N ALA A 74 -0.70 -2.39 -21.00
CA ALA A 74 -1.21 -3.74 -20.72
C ALA A 74 -0.29 -4.83 -21.29
N ARG A 75 0.29 -4.63 -22.48
CA ARG A 75 1.26 -5.56 -23.07
C ARG A 75 2.56 -5.58 -22.29
N PHE A 76 3.02 -4.41 -21.88
CA PHE A 76 4.26 -4.27 -21.10
C PHE A 76 4.15 -4.94 -19.73
N VAL A 77 3.06 -4.69 -19.00
CA VAL A 77 2.83 -5.34 -17.70
C VAL A 77 2.77 -6.86 -17.82
N GLN A 78 2.16 -7.38 -18.90
CA GLN A 78 2.16 -8.83 -19.19
C GLN A 78 3.57 -9.38 -19.39
N MET A 79 4.54 -8.60 -19.91
CA MET A 79 5.93 -9.05 -20.08
C MET A 79 6.67 -9.21 -18.76
N LEU A 80 6.27 -8.47 -17.71
CA LEU A 80 6.95 -8.49 -16.42
C LEU A 80 6.59 -9.70 -15.57
N THR A 81 5.48 -10.40 -15.88
CA THR A 81 4.96 -11.49 -15.05
C THR A 81 4.57 -12.72 -15.87
N PRO A 82 4.83 -13.95 -15.38
CA PRO A 82 4.36 -15.18 -16.00
C PRO A 82 2.84 -15.40 -15.81
N ARG A 83 2.18 -14.62 -14.93
CA ARG A 83 0.74 -14.75 -14.70
C ARG A 83 -0.05 -14.19 -15.89
N ASP A 84 -1.00 -14.97 -16.41
CA ASP A 84 -1.92 -14.49 -17.45
C ASP A 84 -2.82 -13.37 -16.91
N LEU A 85 -2.70 -12.19 -17.51
CA LEU A 85 -3.47 -10.99 -17.20
C LEU A 85 -4.60 -10.69 -18.19
N SER A 86 -4.76 -11.51 -19.24
CA SER A 86 -5.71 -11.28 -20.34
C SER A 86 -7.15 -11.08 -19.88
N LYS A 87 -7.54 -11.67 -18.74
CA LYS A 87 -8.88 -11.56 -18.13
C LYS A 87 -8.93 -10.63 -16.92
N MET A 88 -7.88 -9.85 -16.65
CA MET A 88 -7.90 -8.89 -15.56
C MET A 88 -8.77 -7.69 -15.93
N ALA A 89 -9.85 -7.46 -15.18
CA ALA A 89 -10.74 -6.32 -15.43
C ALA A 89 -10.18 -5.02 -14.84
N VAL A 90 -10.61 -3.87 -15.38
CA VAL A 90 -10.41 -2.56 -14.74
C VAL A 90 -11.11 -2.57 -13.37
N GLY A 91 -10.46 -2.04 -12.34
CA GLY A 91 -10.91 -2.10 -10.94
C GLY A 91 -10.47 -3.35 -10.19
N GLN A 92 -9.81 -4.31 -10.87
CA GLN A 92 -9.34 -5.54 -10.26
C GLN A 92 -7.89 -5.42 -9.79
N CYS A 93 -7.56 -6.13 -8.70
CA CYS A 93 -6.20 -6.36 -8.23
C CYS A 93 -5.78 -7.81 -8.50
N LYS A 94 -4.48 -8.06 -8.61
CA LYS A 94 -3.92 -9.43 -8.69
C LYS A 94 -2.57 -9.48 -7.97
N TYR A 95 -2.37 -10.50 -7.14
CA TYR A 95 -1.03 -10.87 -6.70
C TYR A 95 -0.28 -11.47 -7.87
N VAL A 96 0.90 -10.96 -8.18
CA VAL A 96 1.71 -11.42 -9.31
C VAL A 96 3.15 -11.65 -8.87
N LEU A 97 3.90 -12.39 -9.65
CA LEU A 97 5.35 -12.51 -9.50
C LEU A 97 6.02 -11.74 -10.63
N ILE A 98 6.95 -10.87 -10.29
CA ILE A 98 7.86 -10.27 -11.28
C ILE A 98 9.10 -11.14 -11.33
N THR A 99 9.48 -11.59 -12.53
CA THR A 99 10.60 -12.53 -12.71
C THR A 99 11.66 -11.97 -13.66
N ASN A 100 12.90 -12.45 -13.48
CA ASN A 100 13.96 -12.24 -14.47
C ASN A 100 13.87 -13.29 -15.60
N ALA A 101 14.81 -13.24 -16.53
CA ALA A 101 14.87 -14.13 -17.69
C ALA A 101 15.08 -15.63 -17.31
N GLU A 102 15.70 -15.89 -16.18
CA GLU A 102 15.94 -17.25 -15.64
C GLU A 102 14.72 -17.78 -14.85
N GLY A 103 13.66 -16.97 -14.68
CA GLY A 103 12.48 -17.33 -13.91
C GLY A 103 12.64 -17.14 -12.39
N CYS A 104 13.72 -16.50 -11.94
CA CYS A 104 13.87 -16.14 -10.53
C CYS A 104 12.97 -14.96 -10.16
N ILE A 105 12.37 -15.03 -8.97
CA ILE A 105 11.48 -13.97 -8.47
C ILE A 105 12.30 -12.75 -8.09
N LEU A 106 11.94 -11.60 -8.64
CA LEU A 106 12.50 -10.28 -8.30
C LEU A 106 11.60 -9.55 -7.29
N ASN A 107 10.30 -9.74 -7.38
CA ASN A 107 9.30 -9.13 -6.51
C ASN A 107 7.98 -9.92 -6.60
N ASP A 108 7.15 -9.79 -5.57
CA ASP A 108 5.84 -10.46 -5.50
C ASP A 108 4.70 -9.47 -5.15
N PRO A 109 4.50 -8.45 -5.99
CA PRO A 109 3.64 -7.32 -5.70
C PRO A 109 2.15 -7.61 -5.89
N ILE A 110 1.34 -6.65 -5.43
CA ILE A 110 -0.04 -6.52 -5.88
C ILE A 110 -0.07 -5.61 -7.12
N LEU A 111 -0.64 -6.12 -8.21
CA LEU A 111 -0.92 -5.37 -9.42
C LEU A 111 -2.35 -4.84 -9.36
N LEU A 112 -2.53 -3.52 -9.56
CA LEU A 112 -3.83 -2.85 -9.65
C LEU A 112 -4.05 -2.38 -11.10
N ARG A 113 -5.21 -2.66 -11.70
CA ARG A 113 -5.58 -2.13 -13.02
C ARG A 113 -6.56 -0.98 -12.85
N LEU A 114 -6.08 0.26 -12.98
CA LEU A 114 -6.87 1.47 -12.76
C LEU A 114 -7.72 1.83 -13.97
N ALA A 115 -7.17 1.63 -15.19
CA ALA A 115 -7.85 1.81 -16.45
C ALA A 115 -7.35 0.76 -17.45
N GLU A 116 -7.81 0.84 -18.70
CA GLU A 116 -7.40 -0.12 -19.75
C GLU A 116 -5.89 -0.19 -19.91
N ASN A 117 -5.22 0.97 -19.92
CA ASN A 117 -3.78 1.13 -20.07
C ASN A 117 -3.15 1.93 -18.92
N HIS A 118 -3.61 1.69 -17.69
CA HIS A 118 -3.09 2.33 -16.48
C HIS A 118 -3.02 1.32 -15.35
N PHE A 119 -1.81 1.11 -14.83
CA PHE A 119 -1.54 0.12 -13.79
C PHE A 119 -0.68 0.70 -12.69
N TRP A 120 -0.91 0.23 -11.47
CA TRP A 120 0.04 0.36 -10.36
C TRP A 120 0.54 -1.01 -9.94
N ILE A 121 1.84 -1.08 -9.62
CA ILE A 121 2.47 -2.23 -8.99
C ILE A 121 2.84 -1.81 -7.57
N SER A 122 2.16 -2.35 -6.56
CA SER A 122 2.42 -2.11 -5.13
C SER A 122 3.49 -3.09 -4.66
N LEU A 123 4.69 -2.58 -4.36
CA LEU A 123 5.91 -3.37 -4.30
C LEU A 123 6.13 -4.09 -2.96
N ALA A 124 6.66 -5.32 -3.03
CA ALA A 124 7.53 -5.85 -1.99
C ALA A 124 8.95 -5.22 -2.08
N ASP A 125 9.88 -5.64 -1.21
CA ASP A 125 11.20 -4.99 -1.08
C ASP A 125 12.14 -5.33 -2.24
N SER A 126 12.10 -4.55 -3.31
CA SER A 126 13.13 -4.50 -4.37
C SER A 126 12.91 -3.37 -5.38
N ASP A 127 13.94 -3.00 -6.15
CA ASP A 127 13.93 -1.88 -7.11
C ASP A 127 13.22 -2.20 -8.44
N ILE A 128 11.94 -2.54 -8.40
CA ILE A 128 11.17 -2.87 -9.61
C ILE A 128 10.96 -1.66 -10.52
N LEU A 129 10.99 -0.44 -10.01
CA LEU A 129 10.97 0.75 -10.87
C LEU A 129 12.12 0.73 -11.87
N LEU A 130 13.34 0.51 -11.39
CA LEU A 130 14.54 0.47 -12.26
C LEU A 130 14.52 -0.74 -13.18
N TRP A 131 14.04 -1.90 -12.69
CA TRP A 131 13.86 -3.09 -13.53
C TRP A 131 12.88 -2.85 -14.68
N ALA A 132 11.69 -2.32 -14.37
CA ALA A 132 10.67 -2.04 -15.38
C ALA A 132 11.15 -1.03 -16.41
N GLN A 133 11.80 0.08 -15.97
CA GLN A 133 12.40 1.06 -16.87
C GLN A 133 13.49 0.43 -17.75
N GLY A 134 14.36 -0.44 -17.20
CA GLY A 134 15.38 -1.15 -17.95
C GLY A 134 14.80 -2.09 -19.01
N VAL A 135 13.75 -2.85 -18.68
CA VAL A 135 13.04 -3.72 -19.63
C VAL A 135 12.36 -2.89 -20.73
N ALA A 136 11.78 -1.74 -20.38
CA ALA A 136 11.09 -0.87 -21.34
C ALA A 136 12.00 -0.35 -22.44
N VAL A 137 13.27 -0.03 -22.14
CA VAL A 137 14.26 0.51 -23.11
C VAL A 137 14.37 -0.34 -24.38
N HIS A 138 14.27 -1.65 -24.24
CA HIS A 138 14.43 -2.58 -25.37
C HIS A 138 13.12 -3.27 -25.78
N SER A 139 12.00 -2.94 -25.17
CA SER A 139 10.70 -3.57 -25.45
C SER A 139 10.08 -3.19 -26.77
N GLY A 140 10.41 -1.98 -27.28
CA GLY A 140 9.75 -1.38 -28.45
C GLY A 140 8.31 -0.96 -28.16
N LEU A 141 7.87 -0.92 -26.91
CA LEU A 141 6.52 -0.56 -26.48
C LEU A 141 6.44 0.93 -26.05
N ASP A 142 5.33 1.57 -26.35
CA ASP A 142 5.05 2.95 -25.97
C ASP A 142 4.44 2.98 -24.56
N VAL A 143 5.29 3.17 -23.56
CA VAL A 143 4.92 3.20 -22.14
C VAL A 143 5.64 4.30 -21.38
N MET A 144 4.97 4.86 -20.39
CA MET A 144 5.55 5.73 -19.37
C MET A 144 5.60 4.98 -18.05
N ILE A 145 6.75 5.02 -17.38
CA ILE A 145 6.99 4.30 -16.12
C ILE A 145 7.58 5.26 -15.10
N GLY A 146 6.91 5.43 -13.98
CA GLY A 146 7.32 6.34 -12.92
C GLY A 146 6.82 5.92 -11.54
N GLU A 147 7.19 6.71 -10.54
CA GLU A 147 6.67 6.59 -9.18
C GLU A 147 5.66 7.73 -8.96
N PRO A 148 4.36 7.44 -8.75
CA PRO A 148 3.36 8.46 -8.48
C PRO A 148 3.44 8.91 -7.00
N ASP A 149 2.87 10.06 -6.67
CA ASP A 149 2.64 10.47 -5.28
C ASP A 149 1.48 9.67 -4.68
N VAL A 150 1.78 8.45 -4.30
CA VAL A 150 0.82 7.50 -3.72
C VAL A 150 1.44 6.77 -2.54
N SER A 151 0.74 6.77 -1.41
CA SER A 151 1.22 6.19 -0.16
C SER A 151 0.13 5.32 0.48
N PRO A 152 0.31 3.99 0.53
CA PRO A 152 -0.67 3.09 1.12
C PRO A 152 -0.59 3.05 2.66
N LEU A 153 -1.78 2.88 3.28
CA LEU A 153 -1.97 2.39 4.64
C LEU A 153 -2.66 1.03 4.58
N GLN A 154 -2.36 0.12 5.50
CA GLN A 154 -3.10 -1.11 5.70
C GLN A 154 -3.96 -1.02 6.96
N LEU A 155 -5.28 -1.17 6.80
CA LEU A 155 -6.25 -1.34 7.88
C LEU A 155 -6.65 -2.82 7.91
N GLN A 156 -6.20 -3.55 8.90
CA GLN A 156 -6.32 -5.02 8.96
C GLN A 156 -6.94 -5.47 10.28
N GLY A 157 -7.72 -6.54 10.23
CA GLY A 157 -8.36 -7.17 11.39
C GLY A 157 -9.87 -7.29 11.22
N PRO A 158 -10.56 -8.11 12.05
CA PRO A 158 -11.98 -8.41 11.92
C PRO A 158 -12.89 -7.18 12.00
N LYS A 159 -12.47 -6.11 12.69
CA LYS A 159 -13.21 -4.85 12.80
C LYS A 159 -12.96 -3.85 11.67
N SER A 160 -12.08 -4.18 10.72
CA SER A 160 -11.74 -3.28 9.61
C SER A 160 -12.97 -2.87 8.78
N GLY A 161 -13.90 -3.79 8.54
CA GLY A 161 -15.14 -3.51 7.80
C GLY A 161 -16.01 -2.47 8.50
N GLU A 162 -16.17 -2.56 9.82
CA GLU A 162 -16.95 -1.60 10.63
C GLU A 162 -16.31 -0.20 10.62
N ILE A 163 -14.98 -0.14 10.68
CA ILE A 163 -14.23 1.12 10.59
C ILE A 163 -14.39 1.73 9.20
N MET A 164 -14.24 0.93 8.13
CA MET A 164 -14.42 1.40 6.76
C MET A 164 -15.86 1.88 6.52
N LYS A 165 -16.86 1.19 7.06
CA LYS A 165 -18.25 1.64 7.03
C LYS A 165 -18.44 2.99 7.75
N ALA A 166 -17.80 3.19 8.90
CA ALA A 166 -17.86 4.46 9.62
C ALA A 166 -17.22 5.63 8.84
N LEU A 167 -16.22 5.35 8.00
CA LEU A 167 -15.53 6.34 7.17
C LEU A 167 -16.25 6.63 5.84
N PHE A 168 -16.76 5.59 5.17
CA PHE A 168 -17.22 5.66 3.77
C PHE A 168 -18.67 5.25 3.56
N GLY A 169 -19.39 4.87 4.64
CA GLY A 169 -20.77 4.37 4.55
C GLY A 169 -20.86 2.89 4.13
N ASP A 170 -22.10 2.39 4.03
CA ASP A 170 -22.38 0.96 3.82
C ASP A 170 -21.82 0.40 2.50
N SER A 171 -21.76 1.22 1.45
CA SER A 171 -21.36 0.80 0.11
C SER A 171 -19.91 0.28 0.02
N ILE A 172 -19.05 0.61 1.00
CA ILE A 172 -17.67 0.10 1.01
C ILE A 172 -17.62 -1.41 1.26
N LEU A 173 -18.61 -1.96 1.95
CA LEU A 173 -18.70 -3.38 2.27
C LEU A 173 -18.96 -4.25 1.02
N ASP A 174 -19.48 -3.64 -0.06
CA ASP A 174 -19.69 -4.30 -1.36
C ASP A 174 -18.40 -4.46 -2.16
N LEU A 175 -17.29 -3.84 -1.71
CA LEU A 175 -15.99 -3.97 -2.37
C LEU A 175 -15.50 -5.42 -2.27
N LYS A 176 -15.38 -6.08 -3.43
CA LYS A 176 -14.98 -7.48 -3.51
C LYS A 176 -13.51 -7.67 -3.19
N TYR A 177 -13.17 -8.82 -2.65
CA TYR A 177 -11.77 -9.23 -2.43
C TYR A 177 -10.96 -9.18 -3.74
N TYR A 178 -9.78 -8.57 -3.70
CA TYR A 178 -8.94 -8.24 -4.86
C TYR A 178 -9.60 -7.30 -5.88
N TRP A 179 -10.41 -6.35 -5.39
CA TRP A 179 -10.91 -5.23 -6.17
C TRP A 179 -10.59 -3.91 -5.49
N HIS A 180 -10.54 -2.84 -6.25
CA HIS A 180 -10.34 -1.49 -5.76
C HIS A 180 -11.43 -0.54 -6.26
N ARG A 181 -11.53 0.60 -5.57
CA ARG A 181 -12.43 1.71 -5.92
C ARG A 181 -11.76 3.04 -5.58
N GLU A 182 -11.92 4.03 -6.45
CA GLU A 182 -11.58 5.41 -6.14
C GLU A 182 -12.62 5.99 -5.19
N LEU A 183 -12.16 6.70 -4.17
CA LEU A 183 -12.98 7.28 -3.10
C LEU A 183 -12.38 8.63 -2.70
N GLU A 184 -13.17 9.38 -1.94
CA GLU A 184 -12.74 10.61 -1.27
C GLU A 184 -13.17 10.55 0.20
N LEU A 185 -12.32 11.02 1.09
CA LEU A 185 -12.62 11.17 2.51
C LEU A 185 -12.33 12.60 2.94
N ASP A 186 -13.38 13.37 3.22
CA ASP A 186 -13.27 14.78 3.66
C ASP A 186 -12.41 15.65 2.70
N GLY A 187 -12.53 15.42 1.38
CA GLY A 187 -11.74 16.09 0.34
C GLY A 187 -10.37 15.46 0.05
N ILE A 188 -10.01 14.38 0.75
CA ILE A 188 -8.74 13.66 0.53
C ILE A 188 -8.93 12.62 -0.57
N PRO A 189 -8.18 12.69 -1.70
CA PRO A 189 -8.32 11.74 -2.79
C PRO A 189 -7.67 10.40 -2.45
N LEU A 190 -8.43 9.31 -2.57
CA LEU A 190 -8.02 7.97 -2.20
C LEU A 190 -8.34 6.94 -3.29
N LEU A 191 -7.59 5.86 -3.28
CA LEU A 191 -8.01 4.59 -3.86
C LEU A 191 -8.02 3.56 -2.73
N VAL A 192 -9.07 2.76 -2.63
CA VAL A 192 -9.19 1.73 -1.60
C VAL A 192 -9.31 0.37 -2.28
N SER A 193 -8.47 -0.58 -1.88
CA SER A 193 -8.58 -1.98 -2.28
C SER A 193 -8.97 -2.86 -1.10
N ARG A 194 -9.63 -3.98 -1.41
CA ARG A 194 -9.87 -5.04 -0.44
C ARG A 194 -8.78 -6.10 -0.57
N THR A 195 -7.61 -5.74 -0.09
CA THR A 195 -6.37 -6.52 -0.08
C THR A 195 -5.67 -6.37 1.27
N GLY A 196 -4.59 -7.10 1.49
CA GLY A 196 -3.75 -7.03 2.68
C GLY A 196 -2.88 -8.27 2.82
N TRP A 197 -1.93 -8.22 3.75
CA TRP A 197 -0.93 -9.26 3.97
C TRP A 197 -1.07 -9.99 5.32
N SER A 198 -2.08 -9.67 6.13
CA SER A 198 -2.23 -10.16 7.50
C SER A 198 -2.94 -11.50 7.64
N SER A 199 -3.50 -12.05 6.57
CA SER A 199 -4.48 -13.16 6.57
C SER A 199 -5.81 -12.85 7.25
N GLU A 200 -5.98 -11.63 7.77
CA GLU A 200 -7.23 -11.13 8.32
C GLU A 200 -8.02 -10.34 7.26
N LEU A 201 -9.29 -10.04 7.57
CA LEU A 201 -10.07 -9.10 6.79
C LEU A 201 -9.35 -7.75 6.78
N GLY A 202 -9.23 -7.15 5.60
CA GLY A 202 -8.54 -5.88 5.53
C GLY A 202 -8.75 -5.10 4.25
N TYR A 203 -8.27 -3.87 4.32
CA TYR A 203 -8.26 -2.91 3.23
C TYR A 203 -6.92 -2.22 3.15
N GLU A 204 -6.51 -1.88 1.95
CA GLU A 204 -5.38 -0.99 1.69
C GLU A 204 -5.93 0.34 1.17
N ILE A 205 -5.48 1.43 1.79
CA ILE A 205 -5.96 2.79 1.53
C ILE A 205 -4.79 3.58 0.93
N TYR A 206 -4.84 3.80 -0.37
CA TYR A 206 -3.80 4.49 -1.14
C TYR A 206 -4.09 5.98 -1.15
N LEU A 207 -3.34 6.75 -0.39
CA LEU A 207 -3.37 8.22 -0.40
C LEU A 207 -2.76 8.72 -1.71
N ARG A 208 -3.46 9.60 -2.43
CA ARG A 208 -3.04 10.14 -3.75
C ARG A 208 -2.49 11.56 -3.69
N ASP A 209 -2.19 12.06 -2.48
CA ASP A 209 -1.55 13.36 -2.25
C ASP A 209 -0.90 13.33 -0.87
N SER A 210 0.42 13.26 -0.84
CA SER A 210 1.21 13.13 0.39
C SER A 210 1.02 14.27 1.39
N ALA A 211 0.53 15.44 0.96
CA ALA A 211 0.21 16.57 1.82
C ALA A 211 -0.86 16.23 2.88
N TYR A 212 -1.71 15.25 2.63
CA TYR A 212 -2.78 14.83 3.54
C TYR A 212 -2.40 13.67 4.47
N GLY A 213 -1.14 13.23 4.50
CA GLY A 213 -0.73 12.06 5.28
C GLY A 213 -1.13 12.11 6.75
N ASP A 214 -0.77 13.17 7.45
CA ASP A 214 -1.14 13.36 8.86
C ASP A 214 -2.67 13.39 9.05
N ALA A 215 -3.39 14.11 8.20
CA ALA A 215 -4.85 14.25 8.29
C ALA A 215 -5.56 12.90 8.08
N LEU A 216 -5.12 12.12 7.09
CA LEU A 216 -5.69 10.81 6.81
C LEU A 216 -5.46 9.82 7.96
N TRP A 217 -4.22 9.77 8.48
CA TRP A 217 -3.89 8.90 9.62
C TRP A 217 -4.78 9.20 10.82
N GLU A 218 -4.83 10.47 11.24
CA GLU A 218 -5.63 10.89 12.39
C GLU A 218 -7.13 10.61 12.18
N ARG A 219 -7.63 10.85 10.96
CA ARG A 219 -9.04 10.61 10.63
C ARG A 219 -9.44 9.15 10.77
N ILE A 220 -8.57 8.23 10.30
CA ILE A 220 -8.80 6.79 10.41
C ILE A 220 -8.69 6.34 11.87
N MET A 221 -7.63 6.76 12.57
CA MET A 221 -7.41 6.40 13.98
C MET A 221 -8.58 6.84 14.86
N VAL A 222 -9.05 8.08 14.71
CA VAL A 222 -10.20 8.60 15.49
C VAL A 222 -11.47 7.80 15.20
N ALA A 223 -11.77 7.51 13.94
CA ALA A 223 -12.94 6.70 13.59
C ALA A 223 -12.84 5.27 14.13
N GLY A 224 -11.64 4.71 14.15
CA GLY A 224 -11.39 3.34 14.59
C GLY A 224 -11.35 3.15 16.11
N MET A 225 -11.19 4.22 16.91
CA MET A 225 -11.07 4.09 18.37
C MET A 225 -12.25 3.35 19.01
N ALA A 226 -13.47 3.60 18.54
CA ALA A 226 -14.67 2.94 19.03
C ALA A 226 -14.70 1.43 18.75
N PHE A 227 -13.89 0.96 17.79
CA PHE A 227 -13.78 -0.43 17.37
C PHE A 227 -12.49 -1.10 17.83
N GLY A 228 -11.73 -0.45 18.73
CA GLY A 228 -10.50 -1.00 19.26
C GLY A 228 -9.27 -0.84 18.36
N LEU A 229 -9.34 -0.01 17.31
CA LEU A 229 -8.21 0.24 16.40
C LEU A 229 -6.96 0.71 17.16
N LYS A 230 -5.83 0.10 16.85
CA LYS A 230 -4.52 0.48 17.35
C LYS A 230 -3.54 0.69 16.17
N PRO A 231 -2.49 1.52 16.35
CA PRO A 231 -1.39 1.49 15.41
C PRO A 231 -0.69 0.14 15.47
N GLY A 232 -0.21 -0.33 14.32
CA GLY A 232 0.45 -1.62 14.20
C GLY A 232 1.60 -1.60 13.21
N HIS A 233 2.25 -2.76 13.07
CA HIS A 233 3.32 -2.98 12.10
C HIS A 233 3.15 -4.36 11.43
N THR A 234 3.78 -4.54 10.29
CA THR A 234 3.63 -5.72 9.42
C THR A 234 4.66 -6.83 9.68
N SER A 235 5.48 -6.72 10.71
CA SER A 235 6.59 -7.67 10.97
C SER A 235 6.59 -8.19 12.39
#